data_8444154b6ee89c377a6d05be5ef2ba90
#
_entry.id   8444154b6ee89c377a6d05be5ef2ba90
#
_cell.length_a   1.000
_cell.length_b   1.000
_cell.length_c   1.000
_cell.angle_alpha   90.00
_cell.angle_beta   90.00
_cell.angle_gamma   90.00
#
_symmetry.space_group_name_H-M   'P 1'
#
loop_
_entity.id
_entity.type
_entity.pdbx_description
1 polymer ?
#
loop_
_entity_poly.entity_id
_entity_poly.type
_entity_poly.pdbx_seq_one_letter_code
_entity_poly.pdbx_strand_id
1 'polypeptide(L)'
;MKSMLKISALMSAVLLAGCVAPPQEVAPPPSQGAVQVECGVASPPGCREPAVPPVFTEWEQKMQAETGSADELRQRAVEAMAALPVKQRIGASETVTTEQVFKSSQVNGTRNIKVLDSVVIDLPWAAKATQEHKDAMTAIKDIATLMADNRGGATIYVTVSPRDLRAKKVNLKSGTAPTEAGNPVEVKKSADKNVPAGIEHFVIQGKPWVSTIN
;
A
#
# COMPACT_ATOMS: atom_id res chain seq x y z
N MET A 1 39.50 2.81 -28.11
CA MET A 1 39.60 1.35 -27.82
C MET A 1 38.19 0.81 -27.64
N LYS A 2 37.76 0.00 -28.64
CA LYS A 2 36.40 -0.58 -28.66
C LYS A 2 36.43 -1.91 -27.94
N SER A 3 35.66 -2.10 -26.88
CA SER A 3 35.45 -3.38 -26.21
C SER A 3 34.11 -3.93 -26.62
N MET A 4 34.10 -5.02 -27.38
CA MET A 4 32.96 -5.79 -27.80
C MET A 4 32.56 -6.75 -26.66
N LEU A 5 31.33 -6.62 -26.17
CA LEU A 5 30.73 -7.60 -25.23
C LEU A 5 29.99 -8.66 -26.03
N LYS A 6 30.46 -9.92 -25.92
CA LYS A 6 29.85 -11.07 -26.56
C LYS A 6 28.64 -11.54 -25.73
N ILE A 7 27.47 -11.57 -26.37
CA ILE A 7 26.23 -12.16 -25.80
C ILE A 7 26.22 -13.64 -26.17
N SER A 8 26.29 -14.51 -25.15
CA SER A 8 26.06 -15.95 -25.31
C SER A 8 24.60 -16.26 -25.11
N ALA A 9 23.92 -16.73 -26.15
CA ALA A 9 22.58 -17.26 -26.12
C ALA A 9 22.63 -18.73 -25.64
N LEU A 10 22.00 -19.04 -24.51
CA LEU A 10 21.72 -20.42 -24.08
C LEU A 10 20.30 -20.77 -24.51
N MET A 11 20.19 -21.66 -25.49
CA MET A 11 18.93 -22.33 -25.86
C MET A 11 18.70 -23.52 -24.88
N SER A 12 17.63 -23.43 -24.08
CA SER A 12 17.11 -24.56 -23.30
C SER A 12 15.91 -25.17 -24.03
N ALA A 13 16.09 -26.39 -24.51
CA ALA A 13 15.03 -27.21 -25.09
C ALA A 13 14.10 -27.75 -23.99
N VAL A 14 12.80 -27.41 -24.06
CA VAL A 14 11.76 -27.97 -23.17
C VAL A 14 11.11 -29.16 -23.87
N LEU A 15 11.31 -30.34 -23.32
CA LEU A 15 10.64 -31.59 -23.71
C LEU A 15 9.18 -31.56 -23.20
N LEU A 16 8.23 -31.55 -24.13
CA LEU A 16 6.80 -31.70 -23.84
C LEU A 16 6.49 -33.19 -23.61
N ALA A 17 6.31 -33.58 -22.36
CA ALA A 17 5.70 -34.87 -22.01
C ALA A 17 4.17 -34.68 -21.99
N GLY A 18 3.49 -35.27 -22.99
CA GLY A 18 2.02 -35.28 -23.06
C GLY A 18 1.43 -36.21 -22.00
N CYS A 19 0.69 -35.66 -21.04
CA CYS A 19 -0.21 -36.42 -20.17
C CYS A 19 -1.58 -36.48 -20.83
N VAL A 20 -1.98 -37.71 -21.24
CA VAL A 20 -3.35 -38.01 -21.66
C VAL A 20 -4.23 -37.98 -20.41
N ALA A 21 -5.19 -37.06 -20.35
CA ALA A 21 -6.17 -37.00 -19.28
C ALA A 21 -7.25 -38.09 -19.45
N PRO A 22 -7.69 -38.79 -18.38
CA PRO A 22 -8.80 -39.71 -18.42
C PRO A 22 -10.13 -38.97 -18.67
N PRO A 23 -11.16 -39.64 -19.26
CA PRO A 23 -12.44 -39.01 -19.55
C PRO A 23 -13.12 -38.52 -18.27
N GLN A 24 -13.51 -37.25 -18.24
CA GLN A 24 -14.29 -36.64 -17.15
C GLN A 24 -15.71 -37.22 -17.16
N GLU A 25 -16.03 -37.93 -16.10
CA GLU A 25 -17.39 -38.30 -15.74
C GLU A 25 -18.20 -37.04 -15.42
N VAL A 26 -19.22 -36.76 -16.23
CA VAL A 26 -20.09 -35.59 -16.08
C VAL A 26 -20.92 -35.80 -14.83
N ALA A 27 -20.62 -35.04 -13.78
CA ALA A 27 -21.43 -35.02 -12.57
C ALA A 27 -22.85 -34.46 -12.85
N PRO A 28 -23.90 -35.01 -12.25
CA PRO A 28 -25.27 -34.53 -12.42
C PRO A 28 -25.41 -33.09 -11.84
N PRO A 29 -26.30 -32.25 -12.40
CA PRO A 29 -26.47 -30.88 -11.92
C PRO A 29 -26.93 -30.88 -10.44
N PRO A 30 -26.44 -29.95 -9.61
CA PRO A 30 -26.81 -29.89 -8.21
C PRO A 30 -28.31 -29.56 -8.07
N SER A 31 -28.98 -30.40 -7.33
CA SER A 31 -30.43 -30.22 -6.97
C SER A 31 -30.57 -28.93 -6.17
N GLN A 32 -31.44 -28.04 -6.64
CA GLN A 32 -31.86 -26.83 -5.92
C GLN A 32 -32.49 -27.24 -4.57
N GLY A 33 -31.87 -26.85 -3.46
CA GLY A 33 -32.40 -27.09 -2.13
C GLY A 33 -31.40 -27.45 -1.03
N ALA A 34 -30.09 -27.41 -1.27
CA ALA A 34 -29.12 -27.64 -0.21
C ALA A 34 -29.10 -26.42 0.74
N VAL A 35 -29.63 -26.61 1.95
CA VAL A 35 -29.43 -25.68 3.08
C VAL A 35 -27.93 -25.54 3.29
N GLN A 36 -27.36 -24.35 3.09
CA GLN A 36 -25.96 -24.06 3.39
C GLN A 36 -25.76 -24.16 4.91
N VAL A 37 -25.13 -25.24 5.34
CA VAL A 37 -24.69 -25.38 6.73
C VAL A 37 -23.44 -24.54 6.91
N GLU A 38 -23.51 -23.46 7.70
CA GLU A 38 -22.35 -22.66 8.06
C GLU A 38 -21.35 -23.52 8.83
N CYS A 39 -20.11 -23.58 8.32
CA CYS A 39 -19.05 -24.33 8.96
C CYS A 39 -18.51 -23.53 10.17
N GLY A 40 -18.81 -24.01 11.39
CA GLY A 40 -18.29 -23.48 12.64
C GLY A 40 -17.06 -24.26 13.13
N VAL A 41 -16.49 -23.84 14.25
CA VAL A 41 -15.25 -24.43 14.87
C VAL A 41 -15.33 -25.95 15.17
N ALA A 42 -16.51 -26.54 15.09
CA ALA A 42 -16.77 -27.97 15.29
C ALA A 42 -17.39 -28.66 14.07
N SER A 43 -17.05 -28.25 12.86
CA SER A 43 -17.66 -28.75 11.63
C SER A 43 -17.27 -30.19 11.31
N PRO A 44 -18.21 -31.02 10.81
CA PRO A 44 -17.92 -32.40 10.43
C PRO A 44 -16.95 -32.47 9.22
N PRO A 45 -16.20 -33.59 9.08
CA PRO A 45 -15.29 -33.76 7.95
C PRO A 45 -16.06 -33.70 6.62
N GLY A 46 -15.66 -32.81 5.73
CA GLY A 46 -16.32 -32.56 4.43
C GLY A 46 -17.07 -31.24 4.32
N CYS A 47 -17.18 -30.48 5.40
CA CYS A 47 -17.68 -29.11 5.34
C CYS A 47 -16.69 -28.23 4.55
N ARG A 48 -17.13 -27.64 3.44
CA ARG A 48 -16.33 -26.64 2.71
C ARG A 48 -16.72 -25.25 3.23
N GLU A 49 -15.73 -24.45 3.57
CA GLU A 49 -16.00 -23.02 3.77
C GLU A 49 -16.69 -22.45 2.52
N PRO A 50 -17.72 -21.62 2.69
CA PRO A 50 -18.38 -20.99 1.56
C PRO A 50 -17.34 -20.20 0.74
N ALA A 51 -17.31 -20.43 -0.57
CA ALA A 51 -16.38 -19.74 -1.45
C ALA A 51 -16.57 -18.23 -1.31
N VAL A 52 -15.46 -17.50 -1.10
CA VAL A 52 -15.51 -16.04 -1.04
C VAL A 52 -16.03 -15.51 -2.37
N PRO A 53 -17.10 -14.68 -2.37
CA PRO A 53 -17.59 -14.09 -3.60
C PRO A 53 -16.49 -13.34 -4.37
N PRO A 54 -16.39 -13.50 -5.70
CA PRO A 54 -15.32 -12.91 -6.52
C PRO A 54 -15.14 -11.41 -6.30
N VAL A 55 -16.22 -10.67 -6.09
CA VAL A 55 -16.20 -9.22 -5.84
C VAL A 55 -15.36 -8.86 -4.62
N PHE A 56 -15.41 -9.63 -3.54
CA PHE A 56 -14.55 -9.37 -2.37
C PHE A 56 -13.09 -9.73 -2.64
N THR A 57 -12.84 -10.78 -3.41
CA THR A 57 -11.47 -11.19 -3.80
C THR A 57 -10.79 -10.11 -4.65
N GLU A 58 -11.49 -9.52 -5.60
CA GLU A 58 -10.99 -8.43 -6.43
C GLU A 58 -10.65 -7.19 -5.57
N TRP A 59 -11.51 -6.87 -4.62
CA TRP A 59 -11.25 -5.76 -3.70
C TRP A 59 -10.08 -6.04 -2.76
N GLU A 60 -9.96 -7.25 -2.21
CA GLU A 60 -8.80 -7.65 -1.41
C GLU A 60 -7.49 -7.50 -2.20
N GLN A 61 -7.46 -7.96 -3.45
CA GLN A 61 -6.30 -7.79 -4.32
C GLN A 61 -5.97 -6.33 -4.57
N LYS A 62 -6.97 -5.48 -4.81
CA LYS A 62 -6.77 -4.03 -4.98
C LYS A 62 -6.18 -3.39 -3.73
N MET A 63 -6.69 -3.73 -2.54
CA MET A 63 -6.17 -3.21 -1.27
C MET A 63 -4.74 -3.68 -1.00
N GLN A 64 -4.44 -4.95 -1.29
CA GLN A 64 -3.10 -5.51 -1.16
C GLN A 64 -2.11 -4.85 -2.12
N ALA A 65 -2.51 -4.61 -3.37
CA ALA A 65 -1.70 -3.93 -4.37
C ALA A 65 -1.36 -2.49 -3.93
N GLU A 66 -2.33 -1.72 -3.42
CA GLU A 66 -2.08 -0.38 -2.89
C GLU A 66 -1.11 -0.42 -1.71
N THR A 67 -1.32 -1.35 -0.76
CA THR A 67 -0.45 -1.48 0.41
C THR A 67 0.97 -1.86 0.01
N GLY A 68 1.13 -2.81 -0.92
CA GLY A 68 2.44 -3.21 -1.45
C GLY A 68 3.16 -2.07 -2.14
N SER A 69 2.47 -1.34 -3.03
CA SER A 69 3.06 -0.19 -3.73
C SER A 69 3.46 0.94 -2.77
N ALA A 70 2.64 1.22 -1.75
CA ALA A 70 2.98 2.22 -0.74
C ALA A 70 4.20 1.80 0.10
N ASP A 71 4.30 0.50 0.45
CA ASP A 71 5.45 -0.02 1.18
C ASP A 71 6.73 0.02 0.35
N GLU A 72 6.68 -0.31 -0.95
CA GLU A 72 7.81 -0.18 -1.88
C GLU A 72 8.31 1.27 -1.97
N LEU A 73 7.40 2.25 -2.05
CA LEU A 73 7.75 3.67 -2.06
C LEU A 73 8.37 4.11 -0.72
N ARG A 74 7.82 3.62 0.41
CA ARG A 74 8.40 3.85 1.74
C ARG A 74 9.82 3.27 1.83
N GLN A 75 10.03 2.04 1.38
CA GLN A 75 11.36 1.41 1.34
C GLN A 75 12.32 2.21 0.47
N ARG A 76 11.88 2.69 -0.68
CA ARG A 76 12.68 3.57 -1.56
C ARG A 76 13.14 4.84 -0.84
N ALA A 77 12.28 5.46 -0.02
CA ALA A 77 12.67 6.61 0.80
C ALA A 77 13.75 6.23 1.84
N VAL A 78 13.62 5.06 2.48
CA VAL A 78 14.60 4.57 3.46
C VAL A 78 15.95 4.27 2.79
N GLU A 79 15.93 3.58 1.66
CA GLU A 79 17.14 3.22 0.88
C GLU A 79 17.87 4.46 0.37
N ALA A 80 17.14 5.46 -0.13
CA ALA A 80 17.72 6.72 -0.57
C ALA A 80 18.60 7.37 0.52
N MET A 81 18.16 7.29 1.78
CA MET A 81 18.85 7.89 2.92
C MET A 81 19.86 6.96 3.60
N ALA A 82 19.95 5.69 3.20
CA ALA A 82 20.75 4.67 3.91
C ALA A 82 22.27 4.94 3.86
N ALA A 83 22.76 5.58 2.80
CA ALA A 83 24.16 5.91 2.63
C ALA A 83 24.64 7.11 3.50
N LEU A 84 23.71 7.90 4.03
CA LEU A 84 24.02 9.08 4.84
C LEU A 84 24.51 8.70 6.24
N PRO A 85 25.21 9.63 6.95
CA PRO A 85 25.55 9.44 8.36
C PRO A 85 24.30 9.18 9.22
N VAL A 86 24.44 8.36 10.27
CA VAL A 86 23.29 7.89 11.11
C VAL A 86 22.32 9.00 11.52
N LYS A 87 22.82 10.18 11.90
CA LYS A 87 22.01 11.34 12.29
C LYS A 87 21.21 11.98 11.14
N GLN A 88 21.48 11.57 9.91
CA GLN A 88 20.84 12.06 8.68
C GLN A 88 19.98 10.99 8.01
N ARG A 89 19.89 9.78 8.56
CA ARG A 89 19.05 8.70 8.05
C ARG A 89 17.62 8.85 8.55
N ILE A 90 16.69 8.23 7.84
CA ILE A 90 15.31 8.09 8.31
C ILE A 90 15.32 7.39 9.68
N GLY A 91 14.53 7.94 10.60
CA GLY A 91 14.30 7.38 11.92
C GLY A 91 13.26 6.25 11.88
N ALA A 92 12.07 6.51 12.42
CA ALA A 92 10.95 5.59 12.29
C ALA A 92 10.35 5.62 10.88
N SER A 93 9.99 4.45 10.34
CA SER A 93 9.16 4.36 9.15
C SER A 93 8.36 3.07 9.17
N GLU A 94 7.06 3.17 8.89
CA GLU A 94 6.16 2.02 8.89
C GLU A 94 4.99 2.20 7.93
N THR A 95 4.45 1.08 7.46
CA THR A 95 3.20 1.00 6.71
C THR A 95 2.13 0.45 7.64
N VAL A 96 1.17 1.29 8.00
CA VAL A 96 0.10 0.96 8.95
C VAL A 96 -1.11 0.47 8.18
N THR A 97 -1.68 -0.65 8.62
CA THR A 97 -2.89 -1.23 8.03
C THR A 97 -3.97 -1.38 9.09
N THR A 98 -5.23 -1.30 8.67
CA THR A 98 -6.40 -1.54 9.54
C THR A 98 -7.39 -2.46 8.84
N GLU A 99 -8.31 -3.05 9.59
CA GLU A 99 -9.42 -3.81 9.02
C GLU A 99 -10.63 -2.89 8.83
N GLN A 100 -11.23 -2.96 7.65
CA GLN A 100 -12.46 -2.24 7.32
C GLN A 100 -13.52 -3.22 6.84
N VAL A 101 -14.76 -3.01 7.28
CA VAL A 101 -15.92 -3.81 6.85
C VAL A 101 -16.43 -3.27 5.52
N PHE A 102 -16.48 -4.14 4.53
CA PHE A 102 -17.08 -3.87 3.22
C PHE A 102 -18.39 -4.62 3.06
N LYS A 103 -19.38 -3.97 2.45
CA LYS A 103 -20.67 -4.55 2.06
C LYS A 103 -20.72 -4.62 0.54
N SER A 104 -21.27 -5.70 -0.01
CA SER A 104 -21.54 -5.76 -1.45
C SER A 104 -23.04 -5.58 -1.71
N SER A 105 -23.37 -4.79 -2.74
CA SER A 105 -24.74 -4.70 -3.26
C SER A 105 -25.08 -5.88 -4.19
N GLN A 106 -24.05 -6.55 -4.74
CA GLN A 106 -24.22 -7.68 -5.67
C GLN A 106 -24.46 -9.01 -4.96
N VAL A 107 -23.88 -9.18 -3.77
CA VAL A 107 -24.01 -10.35 -2.93
C VAL A 107 -24.42 -9.89 -1.54
N ASN A 108 -25.46 -10.50 -0.98
CA ASN A 108 -25.96 -10.12 0.35
C ASN A 108 -24.95 -10.57 1.42
N GLY A 109 -23.88 -9.77 1.62
CA GLY A 109 -22.81 -10.11 2.54
C GLY A 109 -21.91 -8.94 2.92
N THR A 110 -21.15 -9.17 3.99
CA THR A 110 -20.11 -8.25 4.47
C THR A 110 -18.80 -9.01 4.63
N ARG A 111 -17.66 -8.32 4.47
CA ARG A 111 -16.34 -8.89 4.69
C ARG A 111 -15.41 -7.86 5.33
N ASN A 112 -14.60 -8.30 6.28
CA ASN A 112 -13.47 -7.53 6.78
C ASN A 112 -12.32 -7.66 5.78
N ILE A 113 -11.85 -6.52 5.29
CA ILE A 113 -10.71 -6.46 4.37
C ILE A 113 -9.63 -5.61 5.03
N LYS A 114 -8.40 -6.10 4.99
CA LYS A 114 -7.23 -5.37 5.47
C LYS A 114 -6.87 -4.30 4.46
N VAL A 115 -6.89 -3.04 4.88
CA VAL A 115 -6.62 -1.86 4.05
C VAL A 115 -5.43 -1.08 4.58
N LEU A 116 -4.73 -0.38 3.71
CA LEU A 116 -3.73 0.61 4.10
C LEU A 116 -4.42 1.75 4.85
N ASP A 117 -3.99 2.03 6.08
CA ASP A 117 -4.45 3.19 6.86
C ASP A 117 -3.56 4.39 6.59
N SER A 118 -2.27 4.25 6.87
CA SER A 118 -1.31 5.32 6.71
C SER A 118 0.10 4.80 6.42
N VAL A 119 0.96 5.70 5.95
CA VAL A 119 2.41 5.50 5.90
C VAL A 119 3.08 6.56 6.77
N VAL A 120 3.94 6.12 7.68
CA VAL A 120 4.67 6.98 8.61
C VAL A 120 6.15 7.02 8.22
N ILE A 121 6.74 8.22 8.18
CA ILE A 121 8.17 8.41 7.88
C ILE A 121 8.72 9.57 8.72
N ASP A 122 9.78 9.33 9.48
CA ASP A 122 10.53 10.34 10.23
C ASP A 122 11.75 10.82 9.42
N LEU A 123 11.69 12.02 8.88
CA LEU A 123 12.72 12.57 8.02
C LEU A 123 13.59 13.60 8.77
N PRO A 124 14.92 13.39 8.90
CA PRO A 124 15.77 14.32 9.62
C PRO A 124 16.09 15.57 8.80
N TRP A 125 15.86 16.73 9.40
CA TRP A 125 16.16 18.03 8.82
C TRP A 125 17.66 18.22 8.50
N ALA A 126 18.53 17.52 9.22
CA ALA A 126 19.98 17.59 9.01
C ALA A 126 20.42 17.16 7.59
N ALA A 127 19.60 16.36 6.90
CA ALA A 127 19.85 15.89 5.54
C ALA A 127 19.28 16.81 4.44
N LYS A 128 18.58 17.89 4.78
CA LYS A 128 17.79 18.72 3.84
C LYS A 128 18.51 19.15 2.57
N ALA A 129 19.82 19.41 2.66
CA ALA A 129 20.61 19.89 1.53
C ALA A 129 21.09 18.78 0.58
N THR A 130 20.91 17.51 0.94
CA THR A 130 21.40 16.36 0.19
C THR A 130 20.44 15.94 -0.94
N GLN A 131 20.96 15.23 -1.93
CA GLN A 131 20.14 14.66 -3.00
C GLN A 131 19.26 13.53 -2.45
N GLU A 132 19.79 12.71 -1.56
CA GLU A 132 19.12 11.60 -0.89
C GLU A 132 17.86 12.08 -0.15
N HIS A 133 17.92 13.23 0.50
CA HIS A 133 16.75 13.82 1.13
C HIS A 133 15.70 14.25 0.10
N LYS A 134 16.10 14.78 -1.06
CA LYS A 134 15.14 15.13 -2.12
C LYS A 134 14.47 13.88 -2.68
N ASP A 135 15.22 12.79 -2.84
CA ASP A 135 14.70 11.52 -3.34
C ASP A 135 13.71 10.91 -2.34
N ALA A 136 14.02 10.96 -1.03
CA ALA A 136 13.08 10.55 0.01
C ALA A 136 11.81 11.42 0.02
N MET A 137 11.93 12.74 -0.15
CA MET A 137 10.79 13.64 -0.27
C MET A 137 9.94 13.39 -1.52
N THR A 138 10.56 12.95 -2.61
CA THR A 138 9.85 12.52 -3.81
C THR A 138 9.03 11.27 -3.51
N ALA A 139 9.62 10.26 -2.90
CA ALA A 139 8.90 9.04 -2.50
C ALA A 139 7.71 9.33 -1.56
N ILE A 140 7.86 10.25 -0.60
CA ILE A 140 6.76 10.70 0.28
C ILE A 140 5.59 11.29 -0.54
N LYS A 141 5.88 12.11 -1.54
CA LYS A 141 4.86 12.69 -2.42
C LYS A 141 4.22 11.63 -3.31
N ASP A 142 5.00 10.68 -3.82
CA ASP A 142 4.52 9.59 -4.65
C ASP A 142 3.56 8.68 -3.87
N ILE A 143 3.82 8.41 -2.57
CA ILE A 143 2.88 7.72 -1.68
C ILE A 143 1.54 8.47 -1.59
N ALA A 144 1.60 9.79 -1.37
CA ALA A 144 0.39 10.61 -1.28
C ALA A 144 -0.37 10.63 -2.61
N THR A 145 0.32 10.71 -3.74
CA THR A 145 -0.26 10.63 -5.08
C THR A 145 -0.93 9.28 -5.32
N LEU A 146 -0.25 8.17 -5.00
CA LEU A 146 -0.81 6.82 -5.09
C LEU A 146 -2.12 6.71 -4.31
N MET A 147 -2.13 7.14 -3.04
CA MET A 147 -3.34 7.11 -2.20
C MET A 147 -4.43 8.04 -2.73
N ALA A 148 -4.06 9.23 -3.21
CA ALA A 148 -5.02 10.19 -3.76
C ALA A 148 -5.69 9.64 -5.03
N ASP A 149 -4.93 9.05 -5.92
CA ASP A 149 -5.45 8.53 -7.19
C ASP A 149 -6.31 7.28 -6.99
N ASN A 150 -5.98 6.45 -6.01
CA ASN A 150 -6.80 5.29 -5.67
C ASN A 150 -8.10 5.63 -4.93
N ARG A 151 -8.10 6.70 -4.11
CA ARG A 151 -9.18 7.00 -3.15
C ARG A 151 -9.88 8.35 -3.38
N GLY A 152 -9.49 9.08 -4.42
CA GLY A 152 -10.02 10.41 -4.72
C GLY A 152 -9.52 11.51 -3.79
N GLY A 153 -8.39 11.33 -3.13
CA GLY A 153 -7.69 12.32 -2.32
C GLY A 153 -6.84 11.74 -1.20
N ALA A 154 -5.82 12.50 -0.78
CA ALA A 154 -4.93 12.15 0.34
C ALA A 154 -4.54 13.39 1.15
N THR A 155 -4.06 13.16 2.37
CA THR A 155 -3.51 14.21 3.24
C THR A 155 -2.13 13.80 3.73
N ILE A 156 -1.18 14.72 3.63
CA ILE A 156 0.14 14.63 4.25
C ILE A 156 0.11 15.47 5.52
N TYR A 157 0.14 14.82 6.66
CA TYR A 157 0.34 15.50 7.94
C TYR A 157 1.84 15.61 8.20
N VAL A 158 2.32 16.82 8.45
CA VAL A 158 3.72 17.09 8.81
C VAL A 158 3.75 17.66 10.22
N THR A 159 4.23 16.86 11.15
CA THR A 159 4.35 17.24 12.56
C THR A 159 5.82 17.46 12.91
N VAL A 160 6.13 18.57 13.53
CA VAL A 160 7.49 18.93 13.95
C VAL A 160 7.49 19.41 15.41
N SER A 161 8.68 19.55 16.01
CA SER A 161 8.77 20.18 17.33
C SER A 161 8.26 21.62 17.27
N PRO A 162 7.70 22.17 18.38
CA PRO A 162 7.26 23.57 18.44
C PRO A 162 8.39 24.58 18.13
N ARG A 163 9.64 24.21 18.44
CA ARG A 163 10.82 25.00 18.12
C ARG A 163 11.06 25.07 16.60
N ASP A 164 10.99 23.91 15.94
CA ASP A 164 11.26 23.82 14.51
C ASP A 164 10.15 24.46 13.68
N LEU A 165 8.89 24.37 14.14
CA LEU A 165 7.78 25.06 13.49
C LEU A 165 7.98 26.59 13.53
N ARG A 166 8.38 27.16 14.71
CA ARG A 166 8.70 28.59 14.83
C ARG A 166 9.91 28.98 13.97
N ALA A 167 10.90 28.12 13.85
CA ALA A 167 12.08 28.32 13.01
C ALA A 167 11.81 28.07 11.51
N LYS A 168 10.56 27.76 11.11
CA LYS A 168 10.15 27.44 9.74
C LYS A 168 10.95 26.27 9.12
N LYS A 169 11.40 25.33 9.96
CA LYS A 169 12.09 24.11 9.53
C LYS A 169 11.07 23.04 9.14
N VAL A 170 10.39 23.27 8.03
CA VAL A 170 9.40 22.34 7.45
C VAL A 170 9.53 22.41 5.94
N ASN A 171 9.73 21.25 5.30
CA ASN A 171 10.01 21.16 3.87
C ASN A 171 8.81 21.43 2.98
N LEU A 172 7.63 20.91 3.34
CA LEU A 172 6.42 21.11 2.54
C LEU A 172 5.72 22.41 2.92
N LYS A 173 5.11 23.06 1.93
CA LYS A 173 4.19 24.18 2.17
C LYS A 173 2.80 23.61 2.47
N SER A 174 2.06 24.21 3.43
CA SER A 174 0.64 23.88 3.63
C SER A 174 -0.18 24.31 2.43
N GLY A 175 -1.20 23.56 2.09
CA GLY A 175 -2.09 23.84 0.98
C GLY A 175 -2.56 22.55 0.30
N THR A 176 -3.31 22.70 -0.75
CA THR A 176 -3.82 21.59 -1.56
C THR A 176 -3.28 21.72 -2.98
N ALA A 177 -2.81 20.62 -3.54
CA ALA A 177 -2.39 20.52 -4.94
C ALA A 177 -3.06 19.29 -5.57
N PRO A 178 -3.51 19.36 -6.83
CA PRO A 178 -4.03 18.18 -7.52
C PRO A 178 -2.88 17.27 -7.98
N THR A 179 -3.15 15.96 -8.06
CA THR A 179 -2.32 15.01 -8.80
C THR A 179 -2.51 15.20 -10.31
N GLU A 180 -1.78 14.48 -11.15
CA GLU A 180 -2.00 14.48 -12.61
C GLU A 180 -3.41 13.97 -12.97
N ALA A 181 -3.98 13.06 -12.20
CA ALA A 181 -5.36 12.58 -12.34
C ALA A 181 -6.42 13.57 -11.77
N GLY A 182 -5.99 14.71 -11.22
CA GLY A 182 -6.86 15.75 -10.67
C GLY A 182 -7.30 15.52 -9.23
N ASN A 183 -6.84 14.47 -8.55
CA ASN A 183 -7.22 14.18 -7.18
C ASN A 183 -6.44 15.06 -6.19
N PRO A 184 -7.09 15.63 -5.14
CA PRO A 184 -6.43 16.54 -4.23
C PRO A 184 -5.48 15.83 -3.26
N VAL A 185 -4.27 16.37 -3.12
CA VAL A 185 -3.34 16.07 -2.03
C VAL A 185 -3.24 17.32 -1.15
N GLU A 186 -3.67 17.20 0.11
CA GLU A 186 -3.62 18.26 1.10
C GLU A 186 -2.39 18.12 1.99
N VAL A 187 -1.70 19.22 2.31
CA VAL A 187 -0.60 19.25 3.27
C VAL A 187 -1.02 20.05 4.50
N LYS A 188 -1.04 19.38 5.65
CA LYS A 188 -1.33 19.95 6.96
C LYS A 188 -0.09 19.95 7.85
N LYS A 189 0.17 21.06 8.52
CA LYS A 189 1.29 21.20 9.45
C LYS A 189 0.80 21.35 10.88
N SER A 190 1.51 20.70 11.79
CA SER A 190 1.27 20.81 13.22
C SER A 190 2.57 20.82 14.01
N ALA A 191 2.47 21.14 15.29
CA ALA A 191 3.57 21.00 16.23
C ALA A 191 3.18 20.05 17.35
N ASP A 192 4.09 19.14 17.69
CA ASP A 192 3.97 18.25 18.84
C ASP A 192 5.28 18.25 19.64
N LYS A 193 5.18 18.43 20.96
CA LYS A 193 6.32 18.40 21.89
C LYS A 193 7.01 17.03 21.94
N ASN A 194 6.29 15.96 21.57
CA ASN A 194 6.82 14.60 21.54
C ASN A 194 7.66 14.30 20.28
N VAL A 195 7.56 15.13 19.25
CA VAL A 195 8.42 15.02 18.06
C VAL A 195 9.78 15.63 18.39
N PRO A 196 10.88 14.85 18.25
CA PRO A 196 12.23 15.34 18.51
C PRO A 196 12.60 16.54 17.64
N ALA A 197 13.37 17.47 18.19
CA ALA A 197 13.86 18.61 17.42
C ALA A 197 14.74 18.13 16.26
N GLY A 198 14.52 18.70 15.08
CA GLY A 198 15.25 18.34 13.85
C GLY A 198 14.66 17.14 13.11
N ILE A 199 13.49 16.63 13.51
CA ILE A 199 12.74 15.59 12.81
C ILE A 199 11.45 16.18 12.25
N GLU A 200 11.14 15.85 11.01
CA GLU A 200 9.82 16.01 10.40
C GLU A 200 9.12 14.66 10.40
N HIS A 201 8.06 14.55 11.18
CA HIS A 201 7.22 13.36 11.27
C HIS A 201 6.11 13.47 10.22
N PHE A 202 6.18 12.65 9.19
CA PHE A 202 5.18 12.55 8.13
C PHE A 202 4.21 11.42 8.41
N VAL A 203 2.91 11.70 8.33
CA VAL A 203 1.85 10.70 8.27
C VAL A 203 1.05 10.96 7.00
N ILE A 204 1.08 10.01 6.08
CA ILE A 204 0.38 10.10 4.80
C ILE A 204 -0.85 9.20 4.88
N GLN A 205 -2.03 9.80 4.68
CA GLN A 205 -3.33 9.11 4.74
C GLN A 205 -4.14 9.38 3.48
N GLY A 206 -4.68 8.33 2.87
CA GLY A 206 -5.70 8.45 1.83
C GLY A 206 -7.08 8.74 2.43
N LYS A 207 -8.01 9.24 1.63
CA LYS A 207 -9.41 9.25 2.03
C LYS A 207 -9.86 7.84 2.41
N PRO A 208 -10.80 7.69 3.36
CA PRO A 208 -11.38 6.38 3.66
C PRO A 208 -11.97 5.73 2.40
N TRP A 209 -11.79 4.42 2.28
CA TRP A 209 -12.45 3.67 1.21
C TRP A 209 -13.97 3.70 1.38
N VAL A 210 -14.68 3.78 0.26
CA VAL A 210 -16.14 3.61 0.26
C VAL A 210 -16.44 2.17 0.68
N SER A 211 -17.19 1.99 1.75
CA SER A 211 -17.48 0.68 2.34
C SER A 211 -18.53 -0.14 1.60
N THR A 212 -19.14 0.40 0.53
CA THR A 212 -20.09 -0.31 -0.32
C THR A 212 -19.48 -0.61 -1.67
N ILE A 213 -19.41 -1.88 -2.02
CA ILE A 213 -18.89 -2.40 -3.28
C ILE A 213 -20.10 -2.66 -4.22
N ASN A 214 -20.09 -2.04 -5.38
CA ASN A 214 -21.12 -2.18 -6.42
C ASN A 214 -20.65 -3.13 -7.53
#